data_912f8d851b02ebe95287b4aa0b29533a
#
_entry.id   912f8d851b02ebe95287b4aa0b29533a
#
_cell.length_a   1.000
_cell.length_b   1.000
_cell.length_c   1.000
_cell.angle_alpha   90.00
_cell.angle_beta   90.00
_cell.angle_gamma   90.00
#
_symmetry.space_group_name_H-M   'P 1'
#
loop_
_entity.id
_entity.type
_entity.pdbx_description
1 polymer ?
#
loop_
_entity_poly.entity_id
_entity_poly.type
_entity_poly.pdbx_seq_one_letter_code
_entity_poly.pdbx_strand_id
1 'polypeptide(L)'
;HPEYKMDDRNVLKKINYEKKTVTIEGVEYPLKDTTFPTIDPKKPLELTEGEQELLYTLVTSFRHSELFNRHVEFLYNKGSMYTCCNSNLLYHGCIPMNQDGTFTEITLDGKHYYKGKALLDYMNQIVKDAYYTKDRNAVDFMWYLWCGKNSSVYGKSKMSAFEGYFIEGTDARKEIYNPYYKLSNDEKICDMIFFFVEKMKEFVINCLIHL
;
A
#
# COMPACT_ATOMS: atom_id res chain seq x y z
N HIS A 1 7.33 0.53 -12.89
CA HIS A 1 5.94 0.86 -12.54
C HIS A 1 5.76 2.36 -12.22
N PRO A 2 5.95 3.26 -13.22
CA PRO A 2 5.74 4.70 -13.02
C PRO A 2 4.28 5.05 -12.65
N GLU A 3 3.34 4.20 -13.04
CA GLU A 3 1.91 4.32 -12.71
C GLU A 3 1.63 4.25 -11.19
N TYR A 4 2.50 3.60 -10.42
CA TYR A 4 2.38 3.53 -8.96
C TYR A 4 2.76 4.84 -8.26
N LYS A 5 3.50 5.74 -8.93
CA LYS A 5 3.94 7.04 -8.39
C LYS A 5 4.65 6.92 -7.04
N MET A 6 5.57 5.96 -6.93
CA MET A 6 6.27 5.62 -5.69
C MET A 6 7.74 6.08 -5.62
N ASP A 7 8.15 7.03 -6.46
CA ASP A 7 9.53 7.58 -6.44
C ASP A 7 9.89 8.27 -5.12
N ASP A 8 8.91 8.76 -4.41
CA ASP A 8 9.07 9.36 -3.09
C ASP A 8 9.46 8.33 -2.01
N ARG A 9 9.29 7.03 -2.26
CA ARG A 9 9.75 5.94 -1.38
C ARG A 9 11.26 5.70 -1.47
N ASN A 10 11.91 6.17 -2.53
CA ASN A 10 13.36 6.05 -2.74
C ASN A 10 14.13 7.18 -2.05
N VAL A 11 13.98 7.30 -0.74
CA VAL A 11 14.55 8.41 0.07
C VAL A 11 16.08 8.49 -0.07
N LEU A 12 16.77 7.36 -0.13
CA LEU A 12 18.23 7.31 -0.25
C LEU A 12 18.77 8.03 -1.50
N LYS A 13 18.00 8.07 -2.59
CA LYS A 13 18.36 8.82 -3.81
C LYS A 13 18.24 10.34 -3.65
N LYS A 14 17.58 10.81 -2.60
CA LYS A 14 17.28 12.22 -2.34
C LYS A 14 18.20 12.85 -1.31
N ILE A 15 19.19 12.10 -0.83
CA ILE A 15 20.20 12.59 0.12
C ILE A 15 21.27 13.37 -0.61
N ASN A 16 21.54 14.58 -0.12
CA ASN A 16 22.71 15.37 -0.48
C ASN A 16 23.76 15.22 0.61
N TYR A 17 24.77 14.39 0.35
CA TYR A 17 25.83 14.09 1.32
C TYR A 17 26.73 15.27 1.61
N GLU A 18 26.95 16.18 0.64
CA GLU A 18 27.79 17.37 0.82
C GLU A 18 27.13 18.37 1.75
N LYS A 19 25.82 18.62 1.53
CA LYS A 19 25.04 19.54 2.36
C LYS A 19 24.51 18.90 3.63
N LYS A 20 24.59 17.57 3.76
CA LYS A 20 23.98 16.78 4.83
C LYS A 20 22.48 17.01 4.93
N THR A 21 21.78 16.99 3.82
CA THR A 21 20.35 17.23 3.72
C THR A 21 19.65 16.14 2.94
N VAL A 22 18.34 16.05 3.08
CA VAL A 22 17.47 15.19 2.28
C VAL A 22 16.25 15.96 1.81
N THR A 23 15.79 15.71 0.59
CA THR A 23 14.57 16.33 0.05
C THR A 23 13.38 15.39 0.25
N ILE A 24 12.40 15.80 1.05
CA ILE A 24 11.14 15.09 1.29
C ILE A 24 9.99 15.97 0.80
N GLU A 25 9.20 15.45 -0.14
CA GLU A 25 8.05 16.16 -0.74
C GLU A 25 8.40 17.59 -1.24
N GLY A 26 9.59 17.74 -1.79
CA GLY A 26 10.08 19.02 -2.31
C GLY A 26 10.66 19.99 -1.28
N VAL A 27 10.66 19.62 0.01
CA VAL A 27 11.27 20.40 1.10
C VAL A 27 12.60 19.78 1.51
N GLU A 28 13.64 20.61 1.66
CA GLU A 28 14.96 20.20 2.08
C GLU A 28 15.06 20.25 3.63
N TYR A 29 15.44 19.12 4.22
CA TYR A 29 15.62 18.99 5.67
C TYR A 29 17.06 18.61 6.02
N PRO A 30 17.62 19.16 7.10
CA PRO A 30 18.92 18.74 7.62
C PRO A 30 18.84 17.32 8.20
N LEU A 31 19.88 16.52 7.94
CA LEU A 31 20.04 15.19 8.53
C LEU A 31 20.82 15.27 9.83
N LYS A 32 20.37 14.55 10.85
CA LYS A 32 21.08 14.38 12.14
C LYS A 32 22.38 13.62 11.96
N ASP A 33 22.33 12.61 11.10
CA ASP A 33 23.45 11.74 10.79
C ASP A 33 23.43 11.39 9.30
N THR A 34 24.59 11.39 8.70
CA THR A 34 24.85 11.04 7.29
C THR A 34 25.81 9.87 7.18
N THR A 35 26.06 9.18 8.29
CA THR A 35 26.92 8.01 8.33
C THR A 35 26.14 6.77 7.92
N PHE A 36 26.22 6.43 6.65
CA PHE A 36 25.62 5.23 6.09
C PHE A 36 26.76 4.34 5.55
N PRO A 37 27.37 3.47 6.40
CA PRO A 37 28.62 2.80 6.06
C PRO A 37 28.55 1.81 4.90
N THR A 38 27.35 1.35 4.57
CA THR A 38 27.10 0.39 3.48
C THR A 38 26.55 1.03 2.21
N ILE A 39 26.28 2.34 2.23
CA ILE A 39 25.67 3.03 1.09
C ILE A 39 26.74 3.74 0.25
N ASP A 40 26.83 3.36 -1.03
CA ASP A 40 27.54 4.16 -2.04
C ASP A 40 26.65 5.32 -2.50
N PRO A 41 27.03 6.59 -2.27
CA PRO A 41 26.25 7.75 -2.74
C PRO A 41 25.97 7.78 -4.24
N LYS A 42 26.83 7.13 -5.06
CA LYS A 42 26.64 7.02 -6.51
C LYS A 42 25.65 5.95 -6.90
N LYS A 43 25.43 4.95 -6.03
CA LYS A 43 24.57 3.81 -6.24
C LYS A 43 23.79 3.47 -4.95
N PRO A 44 22.98 4.39 -4.44
CA PRO A 44 22.42 4.33 -3.09
C PRO A 44 21.43 3.17 -2.85
N LEU A 45 21.04 2.46 -3.89
CA LEU A 45 20.15 1.28 -3.77
C LEU A 45 20.88 -0.04 -4.04
N GLU A 46 22.19 -0.02 -4.31
CA GLU A 46 22.96 -1.23 -4.49
C GLU A 46 23.32 -1.83 -3.12
N LEU A 47 22.98 -3.09 -2.93
CA LEU A 47 23.27 -3.80 -1.69
C LEU A 47 24.70 -4.35 -1.71
N THR A 48 25.39 -4.28 -0.57
CA THR A 48 26.67 -4.98 -0.36
C THR A 48 26.47 -6.51 -0.40
N GLU A 49 27.56 -7.26 -0.57
CA GLU A 49 27.51 -8.75 -0.53
C GLU A 49 26.89 -9.25 0.78
N GLY A 50 27.28 -8.68 1.94
CA GLY A 50 26.72 -9.08 3.23
C GLY A 50 25.21 -8.78 3.37
N GLU A 51 24.75 -7.66 2.83
CA GLU A 51 23.33 -7.34 2.80
C GLU A 51 22.55 -8.28 1.86
N GLN A 52 23.12 -8.65 0.72
CA GLN A 52 22.55 -9.62 -0.21
C GLN A 52 22.44 -11.02 0.43
N GLU A 53 23.50 -11.47 1.12
CA GLU A 53 23.51 -12.74 1.85
C GLU A 53 22.50 -12.77 2.98
N LEU A 54 22.41 -11.68 3.76
CA LEU A 54 21.39 -11.54 4.81
C LEU A 54 19.98 -11.59 4.23
N LEU A 55 19.72 -10.84 3.17
CA LEU A 55 18.41 -10.83 2.49
C LEU A 55 18.05 -12.22 1.95
N TYR A 56 19.01 -12.90 1.32
CA TYR A 56 18.83 -14.28 0.84
C TYR A 56 18.47 -15.23 1.99
N THR A 57 19.17 -15.14 3.11
CA THR A 57 18.91 -15.96 4.30
C THR A 57 17.51 -15.71 4.86
N LEU A 58 17.08 -14.45 4.97
CA LEU A 58 15.75 -14.10 5.44
C LEU A 58 14.66 -14.64 4.49
N VAL A 59 14.78 -14.38 3.19
CA VAL A 59 13.83 -14.87 2.18
C VAL A 59 13.73 -16.39 2.21
N THR A 60 14.86 -17.08 2.31
CA THR A 60 14.92 -18.54 2.36
C THR A 60 14.23 -19.08 3.62
N SER A 61 14.48 -18.46 4.77
CA SER A 61 13.84 -18.84 6.05
C SER A 61 12.32 -18.73 5.99
N PHE A 62 11.79 -17.63 5.45
CA PHE A 62 10.34 -17.46 5.28
C PHE A 62 9.76 -18.49 4.29
N ARG A 63 10.41 -18.70 3.15
CA ARG A 63 9.95 -19.65 2.13
C ARG A 63 9.90 -21.09 2.60
N HIS A 64 10.80 -21.51 3.50
CA HIS A 64 10.88 -22.87 4.02
C HIS A 64 10.16 -23.06 5.36
N SER A 65 9.54 -22.03 5.91
CA SER A 65 8.73 -22.14 7.13
C SER A 65 7.37 -22.77 6.82
N GLU A 66 7.18 -24.04 7.18
CA GLU A 66 5.91 -24.74 6.98
C GLU A 66 4.74 -24.05 7.67
N LEU A 67 4.94 -23.61 8.91
CA LEU A 67 3.90 -22.92 9.68
C LEU A 67 3.51 -21.60 9.02
N PHE A 68 4.48 -20.80 8.58
CA PHE A 68 4.23 -19.56 7.87
C PHE A 68 3.47 -19.80 6.57
N ASN A 69 3.91 -20.78 5.77
CA ASN A 69 3.26 -21.13 4.50
C ASN A 69 1.80 -21.57 4.70
N ARG A 70 1.50 -22.36 5.73
CA ARG A 70 0.12 -22.75 6.08
C ARG A 70 -0.75 -21.53 6.46
N HIS A 71 -0.20 -20.60 7.23
CA HIS A 71 -0.93 -19.37 7.57
C HIS A 71 -1.17 -18.49 6.35
N VAL A 72 -0.17 -18.31 5.50
CA VAL A 72 -0.29 -17.56 4.24
C VAL A 72 -1.32 -18.21 3.33
N GLU A 73 -1.27 -19.52 3.13
CA GLU A 73 -2.25 -20.26 2.33
C GLU A 73 -3.68 -20.06 2.87
N PHE A 74 -3.87 -20.13 4.19
CA PHE A 74 -5.16 -19.87 4.82
C PHE A 74 -5.65 -18.45 4.50
N LEU A 75 -4.78 -17.44 4.61
CA LEU A 75 -5.12 -16.05 4.32
C LEU A 75 -5.55 -15.87 2.85
N TYR A 76 -4.86 -16.48 1.90
CA TYR A 76 -5.23 -16.37 0.48
C TYR A 76 -6.49 -17.18 0.12
N ASN A 77 -6.71 -18.31 0.77
CA ASN A 77 -7.89 -19.14 0.54
C ASN A 77 -9.17 -18.56 1.17
N LYS A 78 -9.09 -17.95 2.34
CA LYS A 78 -10.23 -17.47 3.13
C LYS A 78 -10.31 -15.95 3.22
N GLY A 79 -9.21 -15.26 3.02
CA GLY A 79 -9.14 -13.80 3.08
C GLY A 79 -9.64 -13.13 1.81
N SER A 80 -9.96 -11.84 1.97
CA SER A 80 -10.40 -10.96 0.90
C SER A 80 -10.02 -9.53 1.27
N MET A 81 -9.97 -8.64 0.27
CA MET A 81 -9.77 -7.20 0.51
C MET A 81 -10.94 -6.59 1.29
N TYR A 82 -12.11 -7.19 1.21
CA TYR A 82 -13.28 -6.86 2.01
C TYR A 82 -14.22 -8.06 2.12
N THR A 83 -15.11 -8.02 3.08
CA THR A 83 -16.21 -8.97 3.21
C THR A 83 -17.46 -8.28 3.75
N CYS A 84 -18.64 -8.79 3.36
CA CYS A 84 -19.91 -8.34 3.88
C CYS A 84 -20.51 -9.46 4.73
N CYS A 85 -20.76 -9.18 6.01
CA CYS A 85 -21.36 -10.13 6.94
C CYS A 85 -22.42 -9.42 7.80
N ASN A 86 -23.62 -9.98 7.89
CA ASN A 86 -24.72 -9.41 8.69
C ASN A 86 -24.96 -7.91 8.42
N SER A 87 -24.96 -7.52 7.15
CA SER A 87 -25.10 -6.12 6.70
C SER A 87 -23.95 -5.19 7.11
N ASN A 88 -22.82 -5.74 7.56
CA ASN A 88 -21.60 -4.97 7.83
C ASN A 88 -20.61 -5.18 6.71
N LEU A 89 -20.02 -4.09 6.23
CA LEU A 89 -18.86 -4.09 5.34
C LEU A 89 -17.60 -4.07 6.19
N LEU A 90 -16.78 -5.11 6.08
CA LEU A 90 -15.53 -5.27 6.81
C LEU A 90 -14.38 -5.21 5.81
N TYR A 91 -13.40 -4.36 6.04
CA TYR A 91 -12.18 -4.23 5.25
C TYR A 91 -11.05 -3.66 6.10
N HIS A 92 -9.81 -3.82 5.63
CA HIS A 92 -8.64 -3.27 6.28
C HIS A 92 -8.25 -1.94 5.62
N GLY A 93 -7.91 -0.95 6.44
CA GLY A 93 -7.43 0.36 5.96
C GLY A 93 -8.55 1.29 5.52
N CYS A 94 -8.64 1.62 4.23
CA CYS A 94 -9.59 2.61 3.74
C CYS A 94 -10.15 2.27 2.36
N ILE A 95 -11.25 2.92 1.99
CA ILE A 95 -11.68 3.07 0.60
C ILE A 95 -11.18 4.45 0.15
N PRO A 96 -10.17 4.53 -0.74
CA PRO A 96 -9.52 5.81 -1.05
C PRO A 96 -10.48 6.86 -1.55
N MET A 97 -10.40 8.07 -0.95
CA MET A 97 -11.25 9.22 -1.25
C MET A 97 -10.44 10.46 -1.57
N ASN A 98 -11.03 11.33 -2.38
CA ASN A 98 -10.58 12.70 -2.61
C ASN A 98 -11.07 13.61 -1.46
N GLN A 99 -10.53 14.83 -1.38
CA GLN A 99 -10.93 15.81 -0.34
C GLN A 99 -12.40 16.26 -0.44
N ASP A 100 -13.01 16.14 -1.62
CA ASP A 100 -14.41 16.47 -1.88
C ASP A 100 -15.41 15.35 -1.52
N GLY A 101 -14.90 14.22 -0.98
CA GLY A 101 -15.70 13.06 -0.60
C GLY A 101 -16.00 12.08 -1.74
N THR A 102 -15.53 12.33 -2.94
CA THR A 102 -15.64 11.35 -4.04
C THR A 102 -14.61 10.24 -3.89
N PHE A 103 -14.90 9.03 -4.42
CA PHE A 103 -13.90 7.96 -4.47
C PHE A 103 -12.75 8.31 -5.40
N THR A 104 -11.52 8.09 -4.94
CA THR A 104 -10.33 8.28 -5.77
C THR A 104 -10.29 7.24 -6.89
N GLU A 105 -10.09 7.70 -8.12
CA GLU A 105 -9.80 6.83 -9.25
C GLU A 105 -8.32 6.48 -9.29
N ILE A 106 -8.02 5.18 -9.39
CA ILE A 106 -6.67 4.66 -9.38
C ILE A 106 -6.48 3.76 -10.59
N THR A 107 -5.37 3.95 -11.28
CA THR A 107 -4.89 3.02 -12.31
C THR A 107 -3.66 2.29 -11.79
N LEU A 108 -3.60 1.00 -12.05
CA LEU A 108 -2.49 0.12 -11.65
C LEU A 108 -1.81 -0.53 -12.86
N ASP A 109 -2.39 -0.35 -14.05
CA ASP A 109 -1.88 -0.83 -15.34
C ASP A 109 -1.67 0.31 -16.35
N GLY A 110 -1.95 1.55 -15.94
CA GLY A 110 -1.86 2.74 -16.78
C GLY A 110 -2.98 2.86 -17.83
N LYS A 111 -3.94 1.92 -17.86
CA LYS A 111 -5.00 1.85 -18.90
C LYS A 111 -6.40 1.88 -18.31
N HIS A 112 -6.63 1.10 -17.27
CA HIS A 112 -7.94 0.99 -16.64
C HIS A 112 -7.95 1.77 -15.33
N TYR A 113 -9.08 2.40 -15.03
CA TYR A 113 -9.28 3.19 -13.82
C TYR A 113 -10.35 2.55 -12.96
N TYR A 114 -10.05 2.37 -11.69
CA TYR A 114 -10.91 1.73 -10.71
C TYR A 114 -11.13 2.64 -9.51
N LYS A 115 -12.35 2.60 -8.93
CA LYS A 115 -12.69 3.32 -7.71
C LYS A 115 -13.69 2.54 -6.87
N GLY A 116 -13.77 2.85 -5.59
CA GLY A 116 -14.73 2.24 -4.66
C GLY A 116 -14.64 0.70 -4.69
N LYS A 117 -15.79 0.04 -4.89
CA LYS A 117 -15.87 -1.43 -4.95
C LYS A 117 -15.01 -2.03 -6.06
N ALA A 118 -15.08 -1.47 -7.27
CA ALA A 118 -14.33 -1.99 -8.41
C ALA A 118 -12.81 -1.98 -8.13
N LEU A 119 -12.31 -0.98 -7.38
CA LEU A 119 -10.92 -0.94 -6.94
C LEU A 119 -10.60 -2.08 -5.97
N LEU A 120 -11.44 -2.33 -4.98
CA LEU A 120 -11.24 -3.41 -4.02
C LEU A 120 -11.32 -4.79 -4.67
N ASP A 121 -12.25 -4.98 -5.61
CA ASP A 121 -12.37 -6.22 -6.40
C ASP A 121 -11.10 -6.47 -7.25
N TYR A 122 -10.62 -5.43 -7.92
CA TYR A 122 -9.42 -5.49 -8.73
C TYR A 122 -8.18 -5.81 -7.89
N MET A 123 -8.00 -5.10 -6.76
CA MET A 123 -6.91 -5.40 -5.81
C MET A 123 -7.00 -6.82 -5.28
N ASN A 124 -8.20 -7.29 -4.95
CA ASN A 124 -8.41 -8.66 -4.47
C ASN A 124 -8.00 -9.71 -5.50
N GLN A 125 -8.30 -9.47 -6.78
CA GLN A 125 -7.90 -10.37 -7.86
C GLN A 125 -6.38 -10.39 -8.03
N ILE A 126 -5.72 -9.23 -8.10
CA ILE A 126 -4.27 -9.14 -8.26
C ILE A 126 -3.53 -9.79 -7.09
N VAL A 127 -4.00 -9.60 -5.85
CA VAL A 127 -3.42 -10.25 -4.67
C VAL A 127 -3.46 -11.77 -4.80
N LYS A 128 -4.57 -12.32 -5.30
CA LYS A 128 -4.68 -13.76 -5.58
C LYS A 128 -3.77 -14.21 -6.72
N ASP A 129 -3.69 -13.43 -7.78
CA ASP A 129 -2.81 -13.73 -8.91
C ASP A 129 -1.33 -13.72 -8.47
N ALA A 130 -0.92 -12.76 -7.63
CA ALA A 130 0.42 -12.74 -7.05
C ALA A 130 0.77 -14.02 -6.30
N TYR A 131 -0.18 -14.60 -5.56
CA TYR A 131 0.05 -15.82 -4.79
C TYR A 131 -0.02 -17.08 -5.64
N TYR A 132 -1.08 -17.25 -6.44
CA TYR A 132 -1.34 -18.52 -7.16
C TYR A 132 -0.59 -18.62 -8.48
N THR A 133 -0.54 -17.55 -9.27
CA THR A 133 0.07 -17.57 -10.59
C THR A 133 1.52 -17.12 -10.59
N LYS A 134 1.94 -16.37 -9.56
CA LYS A 134 3.27 -15.74 -9.48
C LYS A 134 3.53 -14.76 -10.64
N ASP A 135 2.46 -14.20 -11.20
CA ASP A 135 2.59 -13.16 -12.23
C ASP A 135 3.46 -12.02 -11.73
N ARG A 136 4.42 -11.59 -12.55
CA ARG A 136 5.41 -10.61 -12.14
C ARG A 136 4.79 -9.28 -11.75
N ASN A 137 3.84 -8.79 -12.54
CA ASN A 137 3.19 -7.51 -12.26
C ASN A 137 2.32 -7.60 -11.00
N ALA A 138 1.65 -8.73 -10.78
CA ALA A 138 0.88 -8.97 -9.57
C ALA A 138 1.79 -9.03 -8.32
N VAL A 139 2.96 -9.66 -8.42
CA VAL A 139 3.95 -9.67 -7.32
C VAL A 139 4.48 -8.27 -7.05
N ASP A 140 4.82 -7.50 -8.07
CA ASP A 140 5.29 -6.11 -7.92
C ASP A 140 4.20 -5.21 -7.34
N PHE A 141 2.91 -5.48 -7.64
CA PHE A 141 1.78 -4.80 -7.04
C PHE A 141 1.69 -4.99 -5.52
N MET A 142 2.16 -6.10 -4.97
CA MET A 142 2.17 -6.31 -3.51
C MET A 142 2.99 -5.24 -2.77
N TRP A 143 4.05 -4.72 -3.39
CA TRP A 143 4.80 -3.59 -2.84
C TRP A 143 3.97 -2.29 -2.83
N TYR A 144 3.24 -2.01 -3.93
CA TYR A 144 2.29 -0.89 -3.97
C TYR A 144 1.22 -1.04 -2.88
N LEU A 145 0.65 -2.24 -2.73
CA LEU A 145 -0.38 -2.50 -1.73
C LEU A 145 0.13 -2.24 -0.31
N TRP A 146 1.39 -2.61 -0.04
CA TRP A 146 2.05 -2.42 1.26
C TRP A 146 2.26 -0.95 1.62
N CYS A 147 2.69 -0.10 0.70
CA CYS A 147 3.10 1.27 1.03
C CYS A 147 2.77 2.32 -0.03
N GLY A 148 1.95 1.98 -1.03
CA GLY A 148 1.56 2.90 -2.09
C GLY A 148 0.59 3.97 -1.64
N LYS A 149 0.72 5.15 -2.20
CA LYS A 149 -0.25 6.23 -2.03
C LYS A 149 -1.62 5.76 -2.55
N ASN A 150 -2.67 6.00 -1.78
CA ASN A 150 -4.03 5.55 -2.08
C ASN A 150 -4.22 4.01 -2.10
N SER A 151 -3.28 3.24 -1.58
CA SER A 151 -3.54 1.83 -1.31
C SER A 151 -4.62 1.68 -0.23
N SER A 152 -5.59 0.81 -0.49
CA SER A 152 -6.67 0.54 0.47
C SER A 152 -6.18 -0.13 1.75
N VAL A 153 -5.04 -0.82 1.72
CA VAL A 153 -4.43 -1.45 2.89
C VAL A 153 -3.60 -0.46 3.69
N TYR A 154 -2.77 0.32 3.01
CA TYR A 154 -1.87 1.26 3.67
C TYR A 154 -2.59 2.50 4.23
N GLY A 155 -3.55 3.05 3.49
CA GLY A 155 -4.40 4.16 3.93
C GLY A 155 -3.68 5.49 4.19
N LYS A 156 -2.44 5.63 3.77
CA LYS A 156 -1.61 6.82 3.96
C LYS A 156 -0.95 7.23 2.63
N SER A 157 -0.64 8.50 2.48
CA SER A 157 0.12 8.98 1.32
C SER A 157 1.62 9.06 1.56
N LYS A 158 2.04 9.02 2.83
CA LYS A 158 3.43 9.17 3.24
C LYS A 158 3.83 8.11 4.26
N MET A 159 5.04 7.57 4.08
CA MET A 159 5.73 6.76 5.06
C MET A 159 6.83 7.61 5.69
N SER A 160 6.86 7.71 7.01
CA SER A 160 7.77 8.61 7.75
C SER A 160 8.81 7.87 8.62
N ALA A 161 9.14 6.63 8.27
CA ALA A 161 10.10 5.84 9.04
C ALA A 161 11.52 6.43 8.99
N PHE A 162 12.02 6.77 7.80
CA PHE A 162 13.32 7.39 7.63
C PHE A 162 13.38 8.75 8.34
N GLU A 163 12.38 9.57 8.15
CA GLU A 163 12.27 10.89 8.76
C GLU A 163 12.28 10.80 10.30
N GLY A 164 11.66 9.77 10.85
CA GLY A 164 11.65 9.51 12.29
C GLY A 164 13.04 9.32 12.88
N TYR A 165 13.92 8.64 12.15
CA TYR A 165 15.27 8.34 12.61
C TYR A 165 16.28 9.45 12.29
N PHE A 166 16.22 10.04 11.10
CA PHE A 166 17.30 10.83 10.55
C PHE A 166 17.03 12.32 10.41
N ILE A 167 15.78 12.81 10.60
CA ILE A 167 15.45 14.24 10.49
C ILE A 167 15.08 14.81 11.86
N GLU A 168 15.56 16.02 12.16
CA GLU A 168 15.14 16.77 13.33
C GLU A 168 13.78 17.43 13.13
N GLY A 169 13.03 17.62 14.25
CA GLY A 169 11.73 18.24 14.23
C GLY A 169 10.58 17.27 13.92
N THR A 170 9.36 17.81 13.92
CA THR A 170 8.11 17.03 13.80
C THR A 170 7.47 17.10 12.44
N ASP A 171 7.71 18.16 11.65
CA ASP A 171 6.98 18.39 10.40
C ASP A 171 7.26 17.33 9.34
N ALA A 172 8.54 16.97 9.16
CA ALA A 172 8.91 15.90 8.24
C ALA A 172 8.32 14.52 8.62
N ARG A 173 8.04 14.30 9.91
CA ARG A 173 7.51 13.03 10.45
C ARG A 173 5.99 12.93 10.39
N LYS A 174 5.30 14.00 10.04
CA LYS A 174 3.85 14.02 10.03
C LYS A 174 3.32 13.09 8.95
N GLU A 175 2.63 12.03 9.39
CA GLU A 175 1.94 11.12 8.47
C GLU A 175 0.73 11.82 7.85
N ILE A 176 0.50 11.57 6.57
CA ILE A 176 -0.64 12.10 5.83
C ILE A 176 -1.57 10.93 5.53
N TYR A 177 -2.68 10.91 6.25
CA TYR A 177 -3.72 9.90 6.07
C TYR A 177 -4.59 10.21 4.87
N ASN A 178 -5.17 9.16 4.26
CA ASN A 178 -6.16 9.33 3.21
C ASN A 178 -7.37 10.14 3.74
N PRO A 179 -7.96 11.06 2.95
CA PRO A 179 -9.13 11.83 3.35
C PRO A 179 -10.28 10.98 3.89
N TYR A 180 -10.39 9.73 3.48
CA TYR A 180 -11.36 8.75 3.98
C TYR A 180 -11.50 8.78 5.51
N TYR A 181 -10.40 8.76 6.28
CA TYR A 181 -10.45 8.66 7.74
C TYR A 181 -11.14 9.85 8.43
N LYS A 182 -11.14 11.01 7.78
CA LYS A 182 -11.85 12.20 8.26
C LYS A 182 -13.29 12.22 7.73
N LEU A 183 -13.46 11.89 6.45
CA LEU A 183 -14.72 12.00 5.75
C LEU A 183 -15.70 10.89 6.10
N SER A 184 -15.23 9.69 6.48
CA SER A 184 -16.07 8.56 6.86
C SER A 184 -16.89 8.79 8.15
N ASN A 185 -16.69 9.92 8.84
CA ASN A 185 -17.55 10.36 9.95
C ASN A 185 -18.74 11.24 9.47
N ASP A 186 -18.78 11.62 8.20
CA ASP A 186 -19.90 12.34 7.61
C ASP A 186 -21.03 11.38 7.20
N GLU A 187 -22.26 11.68 7.55
CA GLU A 187 -23.43 10.83 7.31
C GLU A 187 -23.64 10.53 5.82
N LYS A 188 -23.48 11.53 4.94
CA LYS A 188 -23.64 11.35 3.49
C LYS A 188 -22.55 10.44 2.92
N ILE A 189 -21.34 10.51 3.44
CA ILE A 189 -20.26 9.64 3.04
C ILE A 189 -20.51 8.22 3.55
N CYS A 190 -21.01 8.06 4.76
CA CYS A 190 -21.45 6.77 5.28
C CYS A 190 -22.54 6.15 4.41
N ASP A 191 -23.56 6.91 4.01
CA ASP A 191 -24.61 6.46 3.12
C ASP A 191 -24.06 6.03 1.76
N MET A 192 -23.13 6.78 1.20
CA MET A 192 -22.48 6.41 -0.05
C MET A 192 -21.69 5.10 0.07
N ILE A 193 -21.01 4.88 1.19
CA ILE A 193 -20.31 3.63 1.49
C ILE A 193 -21.33 2.50 1.75
N PHE A 194 -22.44 2.79 2.41
CA PHE A 194 -23.52 1.84 2.69
C PHE A 194 -24.23 1.39 1.42
N PHE A 195 -24.47 2.28 0.48
CA PHE A 195 -25.02 1.96 -0.83
C PHE A 195 -24.16 0.94 -1.60
N PHE A 196 -22.87 0.94 -1.35
CA PHE A 196 -21.94 -0.08 -1.77
C PHE A 196 -22.32 -1.48 -1.22
N VAL A 197 -22.79 -1.57 0.02
CA VAL A 197 -23.21 -2.82 0.68
C VAL A 197 -24.59 -3.29 0.17
N GLU A 198 -25.54 -2.39 -0.06
CA GLU A 198 -26.89 -2.74 -0.52
C GLU A 198 -26.90 -3.29 -1.94
N LYS A 199 -26.14 -2.70 -2.87
CA LYS A 199 -25.94 -3.28 -4.21
C LYS A 199 -25.39 -4.70 -4.20
N MET A 200 -24.67 -5.07 -3.16
CA MET A 200 -24.17 -6.44 -2.98
C MET A 200 -25.29 -7.42 -2.63
N LYS A 201 -26.30 -6.98 -1.85
CA LYS A 201 -27.46 -7.83 -1.52
C LYS A 201 -28.31 -8.14 -2.74
N GLU A 202 -28.56 -7.15 -3.59
CA GLU A 202 -29.30 -7.34 -4.85
C GLU A 202 -28.57 -8.30 -5.80
N PHE A 203 -27.25 -8.25 -5.88
CA PHE A 203 -26.46 -9.15 -6.72
C PHE A 203 -26.52 -10.60 -6.22
N VAL A 204 -26.43 -10.83 -4.92
CA VAL A 204 -26.55 -12.17 -4.31
C VAL A 204 -27.97 -12.73 -4.47
N ILE A 205 -28.98 -11.91 -4.31
CA ILE A 205 -30.38 -12.31 -4.51
C ILE A 205 -30.63 -12.65 -5.98
N ASN A 206 -30.14 -11.87 -6.93
CA ASN A 206 -30.28 -12.15 -8.36
C ASN A 206 -29.52 -13.41 -8.80
N CYS A 207 -28.34 -13.70 -8.23
CA CYS A 207 -27.63 -14.96 -8.48
C CYS A 207 -28.38 -16.18 -7.89
N LEU A 208 -29.08 -16.02 -6.77
CA LEU A 208 -29.85 -17.10 -6.15
C LEU A 208 -31.21 -17.34 -6.83
N ILE A 209 -31.75 -16.34 -7.56
CA ILE A 209 -33.02 -16.48 -8.31
C ILE A 209 -32.78 -17.09 -9.70
N HIS A 210 -31.53 -17.06 -10.21
CA HIS A 210 -31.15 -17.63 -11.52
C HIS A 210 -30.40 -18.98 -11.43
N LEU A 211 -30.31 -19.60 -10.25
CA LEU A 211 -29.91 -20.97 -10.01
C LEU A 211 -31.17 -21.83 -9.73
#